data_bd539f034bd71d22cc03675b95848b2a
#
_entry.id   bd539f034bd71d22cc03675b95848b2a
#
_cell.length_a   1.000
_cell.length_b   1.000
_cell.length_c   1.000
_cell.angle_alpha   90.00
_cell.angle_beta   90.00
_cell.angle_gamma   90.00
#
_symmetry.space_group_name_H-M   'P 1'
#
loop_
_entity.id
_entity.type
_entity.pdbx_description
1 polymer ?
#
loop_
_entity_poly.entity_id
_entity_poly.type
_entity_poly.pdbx_seq_one_letter_code
_entity_poly.pdbx_strand_id
1 'polypeptide(L)' 'MLKITDVDYVKDYKLLLTFNDGTRKLADLKPYLTGEVFGELLDLEKFTQLGLTGYTIEWANGADLAPEFLYDIGRAA' A
#
# COMPACT_ATOMS: atom_id res chain seq x y z
N MET A 1 4.23 -9.39 15.43
CA MET A 1 4.58 -9.10 14.03
C MET A 1 3.67 -8.01 13.48
N LEU A 2 4.23 -7.02 12.83
CA LEU A 2 3.45 -5.94 12.23
C LEU A 2 2.67 -6.45 11.02
N LYS A 3 1.39 -6.13 10.96
CA LYS A 3 0.49 -6.54 9.87
C LYS A 3 -0.40 -5.38 9.46
N ILE A 4 -0.81 -5.37 8.21
CA ILE A 4 -1.86 -4.47 7.71
C ILE A 4 -3.19 -5.21 7.80
N THR A 5 -4.15 -4.61 8.48
CA THR A 5 -5.47 -5.21 8.72
C THR A 5 -6.56 -4.59 7.87
N ASP A 6 -6.33 -3.41 7.30
CA ASP A 6 -7.27 -2.77 6.40
C ASP A 6 -6.56 -1.80 5.48
N VAL A 7 -7.14 -1.56 4.31
CA VAL A 7 -6.61 -0.62 3.32
C VAL A 7 -7.77 0.06 2.60
N ASP A 8 -7.68 1.40 2.48
CA ASP A 8 -8.64 2.20 1.73
C ASP A 8 -7.90 3.05 0.71
N TYR A 9 -8.37 3.04 -0.52
CA TYR A 9 -7.87 3.94 -1.55
C TYR A 9 -8.41 5.36 -1.28
N VAL A 10 -7.52 6.35 -1.24
CA VAL A 10 -7.91 7.74 -0.96
C VAL A 10 -8.04 8.52 -2.26
N LYS A 11 -6.92 8.76 -2.93
CA LYS A 11 -6.84 9.43 -4.22
C LYS A 11 -5.42 9.32 -4.76
N ASP A 12 -5.23 9.56 -6.05
CA ASP A 12 -3.92 9.49 -6.70
C ASP A 12 -3.24 8.17 -6.35
N TYR A 13 -2.07 8.19 -5.73
CA TYR A 13 -1.32 6.98 -5.35
C TYR A 13 -1.23 6.88 -3.82
N LYS A 14 -2.27 7.33 -3.12
CA LYS A 14 -2.33 7.37 -1.66
C LYS A 14 -3.30 6.33 -1.13
N LEU A 15 -2.82 5.59 -0.14
CA LEU A 15 -3.60 4.57 0.55
C LEU A 15 -3.65 4.89 2.03
N LEU A 16 -4.83 4.71 2.63
CA LEU A 16 -4.98 4.76 4.08
C LEU A 16 -4.87 3.34 4.60
N LEU A 17 -3.87 3.12 5.44
CA LEU A 17 -3.52 1.79 5.96
C LEU A 17 -3.81 1.72 7.45
N THR A 18 -4.45 0.65 7.87
CA THR A 18 -4.64 0.33 9.28
C THR A 18 -3.75 -0.86 9.63
N PHE A 19 -2.99 -0.72 10.70
CA PHE A 19 -2.06 -1.75 11.18
C PHE A 19 -2.64 -2.48 12.39
N ASN A 20 -2.11 -3.66 12.67
CA ASN A 20 -2.62 -4.49 13.75
C ASN A 20 -2.33 -3.94 15.15
N ASP A 21 -1.47 -2.92 15.25
CA ASP A 21 -1.25 -2.21 16.52
C ASP A 21 -2.24 -1.05 16.72
N GLY A 22 -3.22 -0.91 15.82
CA GLY A 22 -4.21 0.16 15.86
C GLY A 22 -3.79 1.44 15.17
N THR A 23 -2.55 1.54 14.72
CA THR A 23 -2.05 2.71 14.02
C THR A 23 -2.68 2.81 12.63
N ARG A 24 -3.04 4.04 12.23
CA ARG A 24 -3.51 4.33 10.88
C ARG A 24 -2.56 5.32 10.25
N LYS A 25 -2.15 5.05 9.01
CA LYS A 25 -1.19 5.90 8.29
C LYS A 25 -1.63 6.11 6.86
N LEU A 26 -1.37 7.32 6.36
CA LEU A 26 -1.56 7.65 4.96
C LEU A 26 -0.22 7.47 4.25
N ALA A 27 -0.18 6.59 3.27
CA ALA A 27 1.03 6.31 2.50
C ALA A 27 0.88 6.81 1.07
N ASP A 28 1.78 7.69 0.63
CA ASP A 28 1.87 8.12 -0.76
C ASP A 28 2.93 7.26 -1.44
N LEU A 29 2.48 6.39 -2.33
CA LEU A 29 3.36 5.42 -2.97
C LEU A 29 3.96 5.91 -4.28
N LYS A 30 3.55 7.06 -4.79
CA LYS A 30 4.01 7.54 -6.09
C LYS A 30 5.53 7.52 -6.27
N PRO A 31 6.34 7.98 -5.29
CA PRO A 31 7.79 7.98 -5.45
C PRO A 31 8.41 6.59 -5.61
N TYR A 32 7.68 5.55 -5.24
CA TYR A 32 8.17 4.17 -5.24
C TYR A 32 7.67 3.35 -6.43
N LEU A 33 6.83 3.93 -7.29
CA LEU A 33 6.24 3.23 -8.43
C LEU A 33 7.18 3.30 -9.63
N THR A 34 8.30 2.59 -9.54
CA THR A 34 9.34 2.54 -10.56
C THR A 34 9.68 1.09 -10.91
N GLY A 35 10.34 0.89 -12.06
CA GLY A 35 10.70 -0.45 -12.52
C GLY A 35 9.55 -1.14 -13.23
N GLU A 36 9.78 -2.42 -13.60
CA GLU A 36 8.83 -3.15 -14.45
C GLU A 36 7.52 -3.46 -13.73
N VAL A 37 7.60 -3.92 -12.49
CA VAL A 37 6.41 -4.36 -11.75
C VAL A 37 5.69 -3.17 -11.13
N PHE A 38 6.39 -2.39 -10.31
CA PHE A 38 5.77 -1.26 -9.63
C PHE A 38 5.44 -0.11 -10.57
N GLY A 39 6.20 0.06 -11.65
CA GLY A 39 5.91 1.09 -12.65
C GLY A 39 4.55 0.91 -13.32
N GLU A 40 4.07 -0.32 -13.45
CA GLU A 40 2.73 -0.58 -14.00
C GLU A 40 1.64 0.07 -13.16
N LEU A 41 1.88 0.25 -11.87
CA LEU A 41 0.90 0.80 -10.93
C LEU A 41 0.71 2.31 -11.06
N LEU A 42 1.49 2.96 -11.93
CA LEU A 42 1.22 4.35 -12.32
C LEU A 42 -0.09 4.47 -13.11
N ASP A 43 -0.55 3.37 -13.70
CA ASP A 43 -1.90 3.28 -14.24
C ASP A 43 -2.86 3.12 -13.05
N LEU A 44 -3.70 4.12 -12.81
CA LEU A 44 -4.61 4.12 -11.66
C LEU A 44 -5.59 2.96 -11.64
N GLU A 45 -6.00 2.46 -12.81
CA GLU A 45 -6.85 1.27 -12.86
C GLU A 45 -6.15 0.07 -12.25
N LYS A 46 -4.84 -0.06 -12.50
CA LYS A 46 -4.04 -1.14 -11.91
C LYS A 46 -3.72 -0.87 -10.45
N PHE A 47 -3.43 0.38 -10.11
CA PHE A 47 -3.11 0.76 -8.74
C PHE A 47 -4.25 0.45 -7.77
N THR A 48 -5.49 0.58 -8.20
CA THR A 48 -6.65 0.32 -7.35
C THR A 48 -7.03 -1.15 -7.28
N GLN A 49 -6.39 -2.03 -8.04
CA GLN A 49 -6.63 -3.47 -8.02
C GLN A 49 -5.70 -4.14 -7.00
N LEU A 50 -5.98 -3.94 -5.73
CA LEU A 50 -5.18 -4.50 -4.65
C LEU A 50 -6.10 -5.09 -3.58
N GLY A 51 -5.52 -5.93 -2.73
CA GLY A 51 -6.22 -6.56 -1.63
C GLY A 51 -5.28 -6.90 -0.49
N LEU A 52 -5.86 -7.44 0.58
CA LEU A 52 -5.11 -7.88 1.75
C LEU A 52 -4.70 -9.34 1.57
N THR A 53 -3.45 -9.66 1.98
CA THR A 53 -2.93 -11.03 1.89
C THR A 53 -3.07 -11.81 3.19
N GLY A 54 -3.44 -11.15 4.27
CA GLY A 54 -3.42 -11.71 5.62
C GLY A 54 -2.38 -11.02 6.50
N TYR A 55 -1.40 -10.35 5.92
CA TYR A 55 -0.46 -9.54 6.70
C TYR A 55 -0.03 -8.25 5.99
N THR A 56 -0.19 -8.14 4.67
CA THR A 56 0.13 -6.91 3.94
C THR A 56 -0.83 -6.72 2.77
N ILE A 57 -0.52 -5.78 1.90
CA ILE A 57 -1.28 -5.54 0.68
C ILE A 57 -0.55 -6.14 -0.52
N GLU A 58 -1.31 -6.58 -1.51
CA GLU A 58 -0.77 -7.11 -2.75
C GLU A 58 -1.62 -6.63 -3.92
N TRP A 59 -0.98 -6.23 -5.01
CA TRP A 59 -1.67 -5.84 -6.23
C TRP A 59 -1.93 -7.05 -7.13
N ALA A 60 -2.88 -6.90 -8.05
CA ALA A 60 -3.28 -7.96 -8.96
C ALA A 60 -2.12 -8.48 -9.82
N ASN A 61 -1.10 -7.65 -10.08
CA ASN A 61 0.09 -8.05 -10.84
C ASN A 61 1.14 -8.78 -10.02
N GLY A 62 0.85 -9.07 -8.75
CA GLY A 62 1.77 -9.77 -7.85
C GLY A 62 2.70 -8.87 -7.05
N ALA A 63 2.67 -7.57 -7.28
CA ALA A 63 3.49 -6.63 -6.50
C ALA A 63 3.00 -6.58 -5.05
N ASP A 64 3.93 -6.57 -4.11
CA ASP A 64 3.61 -6.38 -2.70
C ASP A 64 4.68 -5.53 -2.02
N LEU A 65 4.36 -5.04 -0.82
CA LEU A 65 5.28 -4.24 0.00
C LEU A 65 5.17 -4.73 1.44
N ALA A 66 6.32 -4.79 2.12
CA ALA A 66 6.36 -5.21 3.51
C ALA A 66 5.61 -4.21 4.41
N PRO A 67 4.89 -4.69 5.43
CA PRO A 67 4.21 -3.78 6.36
C PRO A 67 5.16 -2.78 7.02
N GLU A 68 6.38 -3.19 7.34
CA GLU A 68 7.39 -2.34 7.95
C GLU A 68 7.77 -1.16 7.06
N PHE A 69 7.92 -1.41 5.76
CA PHE A 69 8.21 -0.36 4.80
C PHE A 69 7.07 0.65 4.74
N LEU A 70 5.84 0.15 4.66
CA LEU A 70 4.64 1.00 4.60
C LEU A 70 4.45 1.80 5.89
N TYR A 71 4.80 1.21 7.01
CA TYR A 71 4.74 1.88 8.31
C TYR A 71 5.72 3.05 8.35
N ASP A 72 6.94 2.84 7.83
CA ASP A 72 7.99 3.85 7.82
C ASP A 72 7.65 5.05 6.92
N ILE A 73 7.15 4.80 5.72
CA ILE A 73 6.87 5.88 4.77
C ILE A 73 5.54 6.58 5.05
N GLY A 74 4.65 5.92 5.78
CA GLY A 74 3.33 6.46 6.08
C GLY A 74 3.38 7.62 7.06
N ARG A 75 2.41 8.52 6.93
CA ARG A 75 2.21 9.63 7.86
C ARG A 75 1.01 9.32 8.74
N ALA A 76 1.04 9.80 9.98
CA ALA A 76 -0.09 9.64 10.88
C ALA A 76 -1.36 10.23 10.25
N ALA A 77 -2.41 9.43 10.28
CA ALA A 77 -3.70 9.82 9.71
C ALA A 77 -4.61 10.39 10.79
#